data_ea716d730a6ce7b595fb30133bee0f36
#
_entry.id   ea716d730a6ce7b595fb30133bee0f36
#
_cell.length_a   1.000
_cell.length_b   1.000
_cell.length_c   1.000
_cell.angle_alpha   90.00
_cell.angle_beta   90.00
_cell.angle_gamma   90.00
#
_symmetry.space_group_name_H-M   'P 1'
#
loop_
_entity.id
_entity.type
_entity.pdbx_description
1 polymer ?
#
loop_
_entity_poly.entity_id
_entity_poly.type
_entity_poly.pdbx_seq_one_letter_code
_entity_poly.pdbx_strand_id
1 'polypeptide(L)'
;MSDEESGISILRRVSALVLAAIVAAGCLTTAFAPVAAADPVSDDRLVDVRTVVPDAVVDLRYATTDNFVGEQLYPTGSRCLVHESMAHGLAVAAARLRPERLVFWDCYRPHEVQVRMFEVVPNPAWVARPGTAARSHEAGRSVDVTIAGADMGTGFDDFTARSRAYATEGVNAAARANRARLRDAMQAGGLSVYEGEWWHFDGPGADQPRPFPKVPLP
;
A
#
# COMPACT_ATOMS: atom_id res chain seq x y z
N MET A 1 2.25 88.92 -28.18
CA MET A 1 3.25 89.33 -29.20
C MET A 1 3.54 88.03 -29.92
N SER A 2 2.79 87.85 -30.94
CA SER A 2 3.14 88.08 -32.39
C SER A 2 3.98 86.91 -32.88
N ASP A 3 3.79 86.22 -33.91
CA ASP A 3 2.93 86.24 -35.11
C ASP A 3 3.14 84.94 -35.84
N GLU A 4 2.10 84.33 -36.39
CA GLU A 4 1.79 84.33 -37.84
C GLU A 4 2.96 83.80 -38.69
N GLU A 5 2.87 83.03 -39.66
CA GLU A 5 1.88 82.68 -40.67
C GLU A 5 2.43 81.48 -41.50
N SER A 6 1.56 80.73 -41.96
CA SER A 6 1.18 80.55 -43.36
C SER A 6 2.15 79.84 -44.33
N GLY A 7 1.63 78.90 -45.06
CA GLY A 7 2.18 78.54 -46.38
C GLY A 7 1.85 77.13 -46.90
N ILE A 8 0.64 76.97 -47.35
CA ILE A 8 0.16 76.48 -48.69
C ILE A 8 0.92 75.33 -49.36
N SER A 9 0.18 74.18 -49.45
CA SER A 9 -0.09 73.37 -50.66
C SER A 9 1.06 72.96 -51.57
N ILE A 10 1.16 71.64 -51.77
CA ILE A 10 1.18 71.01 -53.12
C ILE A 10 0.79 69.52 -53.01
N LEU A 11 -0.30 69.17 -53.73
CA LEU A 11 -0.70 67.82 -54.00
C LEU A 11 0.40 67.10 -54.78
N ARG A 12 0.75 65.87 -54.37
CA ARG A 12 1.18 64.85 -55.28
C ARG A 12 0.61 63.48 -54.81
N ARG A 13 -0.25 62.97 -55.68
CA ARG A 13 -0.78 61.61 -55.65
C ARG A 13 0.38 60.66 -55.87
N VAL A 14 0.62 59.73 -54.94
CA VAL A 14 1.38 58.50 -55.22
C VAL A 14 0.56 57.35 -54.73
N SER A 15 0.14 56.52 -55.66
CA SER A 15 -0.53 55.27 -55.41
C SER A 15 0.44 54.34 -54.62
N ALA A 16 0.09 53.94 -53.41
CA ALA A 16 0.81 52.90 -52.71
C ALA A 16 -0.04 51.64 -52.67
N LEU A 17 0.48 50.60 -53.32
CA LEU A 17 0.00 49.24 -53.20
C LEU A 17 -0.02 48.82 -51.75
N VAL A 18 -1.18 48.45 -51.23
CA VAL A 18 -1.30 47.79 -49.92
C VAL A 18 -1.02 46.31 -50.15
N LEU A 19 0.16 45.89 -49.79
CA LEU A 19 0.51 44.46 -49.68
C LEU A 19 -0.07 43.94 -48.38
N ALA A 20 -1.17 43.22 -48.42
CA ALA A 20 -1.74 42.52 -47.26
C ALA A 20 -0.89 41.30 -46.94
N ALA A 21 -0.03 41.41 -45.93
CA ALA A 21 0.64 40.23 -45.35
C ALA A 21 -0.36 39.46 -44.49
N ILE A 22 -0.83 38.35 -44.95
CA ILE A 22 -1.61 37.39 -44.16
C ILE A 22 -0.62 36.68 -43.23
N VAL A 23 -0.60 37.04 -41.98
CA VAL A 23 0.07 36.27 -40.92
C VAL A 23 -0.82 35.10 -40.59
N ALA A 24 -0.52 33.94 -41.14
CA ALA A 24 -1.13 32.68 -40.72
C ALA A 24 -0.60 32.32 -39.34
N ALA A 25 -1.35 32.64 -38.29
CA ALA A 25 -1.10 32.15 -36.95
C ALA A 25 -1.41 30.64 -36.93
N GLY A 26 -0.40 29.83 -37.14
CA GLY A 26 -0.48 28.39 -36.96
C GLY A 26 -0.70 28.08 -35.45
N CYS A 27 -1.93 27.76 -35.11
CA CYS A 27 -2.27 27.23 -33.79
C CYS A 27 -1.67 25.81 -33.69
N LEU A 28 -0.48 25.69 -33.10
CA LEU A 28 0.04 24.37 -32.73
C LEU A 28 -0.83 23.83 -31.60
N THR A 29 -1.86 23.06 -31.94
CA THR A 29 -2.55 22.22 -30.97
C THR A 29 -1.60 21.07 -30.58
N THR A 30 -0.91 21.21 -29.47
CA THR A 30 -0.24 20.07 -28.84
C THR A 30 -1.33 19.09 -28.40
N ALA A 31 -1.53 18.04 -29.17
CA ALA A 31 -2.35 16.91 -28.76
C ALA A 31 -1.65 16.25 -27.57
N PHE A 32 -2.13 16.48 -26.36
CA PHE A 32 -1.78 15.64 -25.23
C PHE A 32 -2.32 14.25 -25.53
N ALA A 33 -1.41 13.30 -25.79
CA ALA A 33 -1.80 11.90 -25.82
C ALA A 33 -2.43 11.57 -24.45
N PRO A 34 -3.60 10.90 -24.40
CA PRO A 34 -4.15 10.47 -23.13
C PRO A 34 -3.11 9.55 -22.47
N VAL A 35 -2.71 9.88 -21.24
CA VAL A 35 -1.96 8.96 -20.39
C VAL A 35 -2.84 7.71 -20.31
N ALA A 36 -2.36 6.60 -20.85
CA ALA A 36 -3.05 5.33 -20.73
C ALA A 36 -3.31 5.11 -19.23
N ALA A 37 -4.57 5.03 -18.83
CA ALA A 37 -4.91 4.62 -17.49
C ALA A 37 -4.22 3.27 -17.29
N ALA A 38 -3.40 3.17 -16.22
CA ALA A 38 -2.82 1.88 -15.86
C ALA A 38 -3.98 0.89 -15.74
N ASP A 39 -3.84 -0.28 -16.40
CA ASP A 39 -4.83 -1.33 -16.28
C ASP A 39 -5.14 -1.56 -14.80
N PRO A 40 -6.41 -1.63 -14.40
CA PRO A 40 -6.76 -1.89 -13.02
C PRO A 40 -6.07 -3.21 -12.63
N VAL A 41 -5.20 -3.13 -11.61
CA VAL A 41 -4.52 -4.31 -11.07
C VAL A 41 -5.58 -5.34 -10.74
N SER A 42 -5.51 -6.53 -11.36
CA SER A 42 -6.53 -7.56 -11.17
C SER A 42 -6.56 -7.96 -9.69
N ASP A 43 -7.75 -8.10 -9.11
CA ASP A 43 -7.92 -8.42 -7.68
C ASP A 43 -7.43 -9.84 -7.32
N ASP A 44 -7.05 -10.65 -8.32
CA ASP A 44 -6.58 -12.03 -8.16
C ASP A 44 -5.04 -12.19 -8.24
N ARG A 45 -4.29 -11.09 -8.41
CA ARG A 45 -2.84 -11.16 -8.61
C ARG A 45 -2.08 -11.21 -7.29
N LEU A 46 -1.97 -12.43 -6.76
CA LEU A 46 -1.14 -12.73 -5.61
C LEU A 46 0.27 -13.15 -6.06
N VAL A 47 1.29 -12.61 -5.40
CA VAL A 47 2.71 -12.90 -5.64
C VAL A 47 3.35 -13.44 -4.36
N ASP A 48 4.31 -14.34 -4.49
CA ASP A 48 5.09 -14.82 -3.35
C ASP A 48 5.97 -13.68 -2.82
N VAL A 49 5.90 -13.40 -1.52
CA VAL A 49 6.64 -12.31 -0.88
C VAL A 49 8.15 -12.41 -1.11
N ARG A 50 8.70 -13.62 -1.26
CA ARG A 50 10.14 -13.82 -1.55
C ARG A 50 10.56 -13.35 -2.93
N THR A 51 9.63 -13.18 -3.86
CA THR A 51 9.93 -12.56 -5.16
C THR A 51 10.12 -11.05 -5.05
N VAL A 52 9.63 -10.45 -3.97
CA VAL A 52 9.63 -9.00 -3.69
C VAL A 52 10.66 -8.64 -2.63
N VAL A 53 10.75 -9.45 -1.61
CA VAL A 53 11.70 -9.36 -0.47
C VAL A 53 12.47 -10.69 -0.41
N PRO A 54 13.56 -10.86 -1.19
CA PRO A 54 14.23 -12.15 -1.33
C PRO A 54 14.82 -12.71 -0.03
N ASP A 55 15.13 -11.85 0.92
CA ASP A 55 15.67 -12.18 2.25
C ASP A 55 14.57 -12.27 3.34
N ALA A 56 13.27 -12.26 2.95
CA ALA A 56 12.16 -12.44 3.87
C ALA A 56 12.25 -13.79 4.60
N VAL A 57 12.02 -13.75 5.91
CA VAL A 57 11.77 -14.95 6.69
C VAL A 57 10.26 -15.22 6.66
N VAL A 58 9.87 -16.36 6.11
CA VAL A 58 8.46 -16.78 6.10
C VAL A 58 8.27 -17.83 7.20
N ASP A 59 7.55 -17.46 8.25
CA ASP A 59 7.24 -18.22 9.45
C ASP A 59 5.72 -18.20 9.67
N LEU A 60 4.97 -18.73 8.68
CA LEU A 60 3.51 -18.71 8.73
C LEU A 60 2.98 -19.50 9.91
N ARG A 61 2.47 -18.80 10.92
CA ARG A 61 2.02 -19.38 12.18
C ARG A 61 0.86 -20.34 12.00
N TYR A 62 -0.02 -20.06 11.06
CA TYR A 62 -1.16 -20.92 10.76
C TYR A 62 -0.82 -22.15 9.91
N ALA A 63 0.43 -22.26 9.43
CA ALA A 63 0.96 -23.51 8.84
C ALA A 63 1.46 -24.51 9.89
N THR A 64 1.32 -24.19 11.16
CA THR A 64 1.64 -25.05 12.32
C THR A 64 0.51 -25.00 13.33
N THR A 65 0.64 -25.73 14.44
CA THR A 65 -0.27 -25.62 15.60
C THR A 65 0.12 -24.53 16.59
N ASP A 66 1.25 -23.83 16.37
CA ASP A 66 1.73 -22.72 17.21
C ASP A 66 1.02 -21.41 16.85
N ASN A 67 -0.29 -21.38 17.07
CA ASN A 67 -1.19 -20.26 16.87
C ASN A 67 -2.35 -20.31 17.88
N PHE A 68 -3.16 -19.27 17.95
CA PHE A 68 -4.24 -19.16 18.93
C PHE A 68 -5.39 -20.18 18.74
N VAL A 69 -5.52 -20.74 17.52
CA VAL A 69 -6.52 -21.78 17.23
C VAL A 69 -6.07 -23.15 17.73
N GLY A 70 -4.74 -23.38 17.82
CA GLY A 70 -4.16 -24.67 18.19
C GLY A 70 -4.24 -25.72 17.08
N GLU A 71 -4.59 -25.31 15.85
CA GLU A 71 -4.76 -26.19 14.68
C GLU A 71 -3.87 -25.71 13.53
N GLN A 72 -3.44 -26.62 12.69
CA GLN A 72 -2.81 -26.29 11.42
C GLN A 72 -3.89 -25.91 10.40
N LEU A 73 -3.93 -24.63 10.02
CA LEU A 73 -4.95 -24.09 9.10
C LEU A 73 -4.43 -23.96 7.66
N TYR A 74 -3.12 -23.85 7.47
CA TYR A 74 -2.48 -23.82 6.15
C TYR A 74 -1.71 -25.12 5.90
N PRO A 75 -1.60 -25.60 4.65
CA PRO A 75 -0.74 -26.73 4.31
C PRO A 75 0.70 -26.50 4.75
N THR A 76 1.42 -27.57 5.09
CA THR A 76 2.86 -27.50 5.36
C THR A 76 3.60 -27.00 4.12
N GLY A 77 4.47 -26.00 4.28
CA GLY A 77 5.23 -25.41 3.19
C GLY A 77 4.46 -24.33 2.41
N SER A 78 3.33 -23.87 2.95
CA SER A 78 2.60 -22.73 2.39
C SER A 78 3.50 -21.53 2.12
N ARG A 79 3.19 -20.81 1.06
CA ARG A 79 3.87 -19.58 0.66
C ARG A 79 3.16 -18.36 1.26
N CYS A 80 3.93 -17.34 1.62
CA CYS A 80 3.37 -16.04 1.95
C CYS A 80 3.00 -15.32 0.66
N LEU A 81 1.73 -15.35 0.31
CA LEU A 81 1.19 -14.70 -0.88
C LEU A 81 0.64 -13.32 -0.48
N VAL A 82 1.01 -12.30 -1.25
CA VAL A 82 0.51 -10.93 -1.08
C VAL A 82 0.03 -10.40 -2.41
N HIS A 83 -0.96 -9.51 -2.40
CA HIS A 83 -1.40 -8.84 -3.62
C HIS A 83 -0.26 -7.98 -4.20
N GLU A 84 -0.12 -7.96 -5.52
CA GLU A 84 0.99 -7.24 -6.18
C GLU A 84 1.10 -5.76 -5.80
N SER A 85 -0.02 -5.11 -5.40
CA SER A 85 0.01 -3.72 -4.92
C SER A 85 0.80 -3.53 -3.62
N MET A 86 1.06 -4.61 -2.86
CA MET A 86 1.89 -4.60 -1.65
C MET A 86 3.39 -4.61 -1.97
N ALA A 87 3.75 -5.10 -3.17
CA ALA A 87 5.12 -5.46 -3.52
C ALA A 87 6.13 -4.33 -3.30
N HIS A 88 5.86 -3.16 -3.89
CA HIS A 88 6.76 -2.02 -3.75
C HIS A 88 6.91 -1.59 -2.28
N GLY A 89 5.80 -1.49 -1.54
CA GLY A 89 5.80 -1.08 -0.15
C GLY A 89 6.60 -2.02 0.75
N LEU A 90 6.45 -3.32 0.57
CA LEU A 90 7.18 -4.34 1.31
C LEU A 90 8.68 -4.31 1.00
N ALA A 91 9.06 -4.09 -0.27
CA ALA A 91 10.47 -3.93 -0.66
C ALA A 91 11.12 -2.70 0.00
N VAL A 92 10.40 -1.56 0.05
CA VAL A 92 10.86 -0.35 0.73
C VAL A 92 11.02 -0.59 2.23
N ALA A 93 10.02 -1.21 2.88
CA ALA A 93 10.06 -1.52 4.31
C ALA A 93 11.25 -2.42 4.66
N ALA A 94 11.45 -3.50 3.90
CA ALA A 94 12.58 -4.42 4.09
C ALA A 94 13.93 -3.72 3.92
N ALA A 95 14.06 -2.85 2.90
CA ALA A 95 15.30 -2.10 2.68
C ALA A 95 15.64 -1.14 3.84
N ARG A 96 14.63 -0.53 4.48
CA ARG A 96 14.82 0.37 5.63
C ARG A 96 15.21 -0.34 6.92
N LEU A 97 14.85 -1.60 7.05
CA LEU A 97 15.16 -2.39 8.25
C LEU A 97 16.53 -3.05 8.19
N ARG A 98 17.22 -3.07 7.05
CA ARG A 98 18.54 -3.71 6.93
C ARG A 98 19.54 -3.19 7.95
N PRO A 99 20.37 -4.07 8.53
CA PRO A 99 20.60 -5.48 8.17
C PRO A 99 19.56 -6.47 8.74
N GLU A 100 18.61 -6.04 9.56
CA GLU A 100 17.55 -6.91 10.06
C GLU A 100 16.59 -7.30 8.94
N ARG A 101 15.88 -8.40 9.12
CA ARG A 101 14.94 -8.95 8.14
C ARG A 101 13.52 -8.90 8.66
N LEU A 102 12.57 -8.74 7.74
CA LEU A 102 11.14 -8.95 8.02
C LEU A 102 10.86 -10.44 8.18
N VAL A 103 10.10 -10.78 9.22
CA VAL A 103 9.50 -12.10 9.42
C VAL A 103 8.01 -11.97 9.15
N PHE A 104 7.47 -12.80 8.30
CA PHE A 104 6.05 -12.83 7.94
C PHE A 104 5.35 -13.98 8.65
N TRP A 105 4.37 -13.65 9.48
CA TRP A 105 3.59 -14.60 10.27
C TRP A 105 2.25 -14.94 9.63
N ASP A 106 1.65 -13.98 8.89
CA ASP A 106 0.48 -14.21 8.03
C ASP A 106 0.47 -13.28 6.82
N CYS A 107 -0.17 -13.74 5.75
CA CYS A 107 -0.24 -13.07 4.45
C CYS A 107 -1.65 -13.20 3.88
N TYR A 108 -1.82 -13.70 2.64
CA TYR A 108 -3.14 -14.06 2.14
C TYR A 108 -3.75 -15.17 2.99
N ARG A 109 -4.97 -14.94 3.47
CA ARG A 109 -5.74 -15.85 4.32
C ARG A 109 -7.00 -16.28 3.57
N PRO A 110 -7.16 -17.56 3.24
CA PRO A 110 -8.39 -18.09 2.66
C PRO A 110 -9.61 -17.84 3.56
N HIS A 111 -10.77 -17.65 2.94
CA HIS A 111 -12.00 -17.33 3.67
C HIS A 111 -12.39 -18.40 4.71
N GLU A 112 -12.26 -19.66 4.38
CA GLU A 112 -12.53 -20.77 5.29
C GLU A 112 -11.66 -20.74 6.55
N VAL A 113 -10.42 -20.25 6.42
CA VAL A 113 -9.52 -20.05 7.57
C VAL A 113 -10.02 -18.91 8.45
N GLN A 114 -10.43 -17.78 7.84
CA GLN A 114 -11.02 -16.67 8.58
C GLN A 114 -12.29 -17.09 9.33
N VAL A 115 -13.14 -17.92 8.71
CA VAL A 115 -14.33 -18.49 9.36
C VAL A 115 -13.92 -19.33 10.57
N ARG A 116 -12.94 -20.24 10.40
CA ARG A 116 -12.47 -21.11 11.50
C ARG A 116 -11.89 -20.32 12.67
N MET A 117 -11.10 -19.28 12.38
CA MET A 117 -10.55 -18.39 13.39
C MET A 117 -11.64 -17.70 14.21
N PHE A 118 -12.67 -17.20 13.53
CA PHE A 118 -13.78 -16.52 14.19
C PHE A 118 -14.67 -17.47 15.00
N GLU A 119 -14.80 -18.73 14.60
CA GLU A 119 -15.50 -19.75 15.39
C GLU A 119 -14.82 -20.02 16.73
N VAL A 120 -13.48 -19.98 16.76
CA VAL A 120 -12.69 -20.19 17.99
C VAL A 120 -12.68 -18.95 18.88
N VAL A 121 -12.53 -17.77 18.29
CA VAL A 121 -12.54 -16.49 19.00
C VAL A 121 -13.59 -15.55 18.37
N PRO A 122 -14.89 -15.70 18.72
CA PRO A 122 -15.98 -14.91 18.12
C PRO A 122 -16.04 -13.49 18.68
N ASN A 123 -14.90 -12.82 18.72
CA ASN A 123 -14.75 -11.45 19.20
C ASN A 123 -14.18 -10.56 18.10
N PRO A 124 -15.01 -9.68 17.49
CA PRO A 124 -14.57 -8.85 16.37
C PRO A 124 -13.54 -7.77 16.74
N ALA A 125 -13.23 -7.61 18.03
CA ALA A 125 -12.12 -6.76 18.48
C ALA A 125 -10.74 -7.43 18.28
N TRP A 126 -10.70 -8.76 18.09
CA TRP A 126 -9.48 -9.55 17.94
C TRP A 126 -9.43 -10.32 16.62
N VAL A 127 -10.54 -10.91 16.22
CA VAL A 127 -10.66 -11.65 14.95
C VAL A 127 -11.78 -11.02 14.14
N ALA A 128 -11.46 -10.50 12.97
CA ALA A 128 -12.43 -9.88 12.10
C ALA A 128 -13.59 -10.85 11.77
N ARG A 129 -14.84 -10.35 11.85
CA ARG A 129 -15.99 -11.17 11.48
C ARG A 129 -15.94 -11.54 10.00
N PRO A 130 -16.08 -12.83 9.64
CA PRO A 130 -16.18 -13.24 8.25
C PRO A 130 -17.34 -12.53 7.55
N GLY A 131 -17.10 -12.04 6.35
CA GLY A 131 -18.07 -11.32 5.53
C GLY A 131 -18.41 -12.06 4.25
N THR A 132 -19.14 -11.39 3.36
CA THR A 132 -19.49 -11.89 2.02
C THR A 132 -18.52 -11.40 0.94
N ALA A 133 -17.46 -10.70 1.32
CA ALA A 133 -16.47 -10.13 0.44
C ALA A 133 -15.11 -10.10 1.12
N ALA A 134 -14.06 -10.35 0.35
CA ALA A 134 -12.68 -10.30 0.82
C ALA A 134 -12.24 -8.87 1.17
N ARG A 135 -11.48 -8.75 2.27
CA ARG A 135 -10.78 -7.54 2.71
C ARG A 135 -9.47 -7.96 3.37
N SER A 136 -8.59 -7.02 3.64
CA SER A 136 -7.40 -7.23 4.44
C SER A 136 -6.65 -8.51 4.00
N HIS A 137 -6.39 -9.47 4.91
CA HIS A 137 -5.75 -10.75 4.61
C HIS A 137 -6.49 -11.58 3.57
N GLU A 138 -7.82 -11.64 3.61
CA GLU A 138 -8.60 -12.41 2.64
C GLU A 138 -8.46 -11.88 1.19
N ALA A 139 -8.04 -10.60 1.06
CA ALA A 139 -7.72 -9.98 -0.22
C ALA A 139 -6.21 -10.01 -0.55
N GLY A 140 -5.38 -10.59 0.32
CA GLY A 140 -3.92 -10.55 0.24
C GLY A 140 -3.33 -9.16 0.39
N ARG A 141 -4.08 -8.20 0.97
CA ARG A 141 -3.68 -6.80 1.08
C ARG A 141 -3.26 -6.38 2.47
N SER A 142 -3.08 -7.34 3.36
CA SER A 142 -2.51 -7.14 4.69
C SER A 142 -1.50 -8.22 5.00
N VAL A 143 -0.59 -7.90 5.89
CA VAL A 143 0.43 -8.83 6.39
C VAL A 143 0.61 -8.66 7.89
N ASP A 144 0.87 -9.78 8.57
CA ASP A 144 1.32 -9.79 9.95
C ASP A 144 2.82 -10.04 9.97
N VAL A 145 3.57 -9.07 10.50
CA VAL A 145 5.04 -9.06 10.40
C VAL A 145 5.72 -8.63 11.69
N THR A 146 6.98 -9.04 11.81
CA THR A 146 7.90 -8.56 12.84
C THR A 146 9.31 -8.36 12.28
N ILE A 147 10.22 -7.85 13.13
CA ILE A 147 11.65 -7.77 12.84
C ILE A 147 12.32 -9.00 13.46
N ALA A 148 13.13 -9.72 12.68
CA ALA A 148 13.84 -10.92 13.14
C ALA A 148 14.66 -10.65 14.39
N GLY A 149 14.38 -11.42 15.46
CA GLY A 149 15.10 -11.35 16.75
C GLY A 149 14.79 -10.13 17.61
N ALA A 150 13.89 -9.23 17.19
CA ALA A 150 13.52 -8.08 18.00
C ALA A 150 12.49 -8.43 19.08
N ASP A 151 12.71 -7.96 20.31
CA ASP A 151 11.69 -8.00 21.36
C ASP A 151 10.59 -6.98 21.02
N MET A 152 9.36 -7.45 20.88
CA MET A 152 8.17 -6.63 20.59
C MET A 152 7.27 -6.49 21.84
N GLY A 153 7.62 -7.11 22.97
CA GLY A 153 6.91 -7.00 24.25
C GLY A 153 5.65 -7.86 24.39
N THR A 154 5.13 -8.40 23.28
CA THR A 154 4.09 -9.43 23.26
C THR A 154 4.38 -10.41 22.12
N GLY A 155 3.82 -11.62 22.20
CA GLY A 155 3.79 -12.56 21.09
C GLY A 155 2.82 -12.14 20.00
N PHE A 156 2.81 -12.92 18.93
CA PHE A 156 1.80 -12.90 17.89
C PHE A 156 0.47 -13.41 18.46
N ASP A 157 -0.65 -12.83 18.09
CA ASP A 157 -1.99 -13.18 18.57
C ASP A 157 -2.16 -13.11 20.10
N ASP A 158 -1.31 -12.37 20.80
CA ASP A 158 -1.55 -12.04 22.23
C ASP A 158 -2.70 -11.01 22.29
N PHE A 159 -3.93 -11.48 22.37
CA PHE A 159 -5.15 -10.67 22.36
C PHE A 159 -5.34 -9.89 23.66
N THR A 160 -4.40 -8.99 23.93
CA THR A 160 -4.41 -8.10 25.12
C THR A 160 -4.22 -6.64 24.73
N ALA A 161 -4.53 -5.72 25.64
CA ALA A 161 -4.30 -4.29 25.41
C ALA A 161 -2.82 -3.95 25.11
N ARG A 162 -1.88 -4.78 25.55
CA ARG A 162 -0.43 -4.61 25.28
C ARG A 162 -0.08 -4.84 23.81
N SER A 163 -0.91 -5.57 23.07
CA SER A 163 -0.69 -5.84 21.64
C SER A 163 -1.12 -4.71 20.73
N ARG A 164 -1.83 -3.69 21.25
CA ARG A 164 -2.17 -2.52 20.45
C ARG A 164 -0.92 -1.82 19.92
N ALA A 165 -0.99 -1.31 18.69
CA ALA A 165 0.14 -0.75 17.96
C ALA A 165 0.90 0.36 18.72
N TYR A 166 0.18 1.15 19.52
CA TYR A 166 0.71 2.28 20.28
C TYR A 166 0.70 2.06 21.80
N ALA A 167 0.55 0.81 22.26
CA ALA A 167 0.55 0.50 23.69
C ALA A 167 1.86 0.90 24.36
N THR A 168 1.74 1.57 25.50
CA THR A 168 2.87 1.97 26.35
C THR A 168 2.85 1.26 27.69
N GLU A 169 1.66 1.03 28.24
CA GLU A 169 1.48 0.33 29.51
C GLU A 169 1.79 -1.16 29.36
N GLY A 170 2.63 -1.69 30.23
CA GLY A 170 3.05 -3.09 30.20
C GLY A 170 3.96 -3.47 29.02
N VAL A 171 4.43 -2.49 28.24
CA VAL A 171 5.39 -2.68 27.14
C VAL A 171 6.68 -1.93 27.45
N ASN A 172 7.80 -2.64 27.52
CA ASN A 172 9.09 -2.05 27.87
C ASN A 172 9.60 -1.07 26.79
N ALA A 173 10.59 -0.24 27.14
CA ALA A 173 11.10 0.80 26.25
C ALA A 173 11.72 0.23 24.95
N ALA A 174 12.43 -0.90 25.03
CA ALA A 174 13.04 -1.54 23.88
C ALA A 174 11.98 -2.05 22.89
N ALA A 175 10.95 -2.71 23.40
CA ALA A 175 9.84 -3.21 22.59
C ALA A 175 9.08 -2.05 21.91
N ARG A 176 8.81 -0.94 22.62
CA ARG A 176 8.21 0.25 22.03
C ARG A 176 9.07 0.84 20.90
N ALA A 177 10.39 0.90 21.09
CA ALA A 177 11.32 1.37 20.07
C ALA A 177 11.32 0.44 18.83
N ASN A 178 11.33 -0.88 19.05
CA ASN A 178 11.27 -1.86 17.96
C ASN A 178 9.96 -1.78 17.16
N ARG A 179 8.81 -1.65 17.86
CA ARG A 179 7.51 -1.41 17.20
C ARG A 179 7.49 -0.11 16.41
N ALA A 180 8.10 0.97 16.93
CA ALA A 180 8.22 2.23 16.23
C ALA A 180 9.05 2.06 14.93
N ARG A 181 10.21 1.39 15.01
CA ARG A 181 11.06 1.10 13.83
C ARG A 181 10.33 0.29 12.77
N LEU A 182 9.60 -0.76 13.18
CA LEU A 182 8.78 -1.55 12.26
C LEU A 182 7.72 -0.68 11.59
N ARG A 183 6.98 0.09 12.37
CA ARG A 183 5.93 1.01 11.89
C ARG A 183 6.48 2.03 10.90
N ASP A 184 7.59 2.69 11.24
CA ASP A 184 8.22 3.71 10.41
C ASP A 184 8.72 3.13 9.08
N ALA A 185 9.22 1.89 9.09
CA ALA A 185 9.65 1.19 7.89
C ALA A 185 8.46 0.84 6.99
N MET A 186 7.40 0.28 7.56
CA MET A 186 6.18 -0.10 6.83
C MET A 186 5.47 1.13 6.26
N GLN A 187 5.34 2.20 7.05
CA GLN A 187 4.74 3.47 6.61
C GLN A 187 5.53 4.14 5.49
N ALA A 188 6.86 4.05 5.51
CA ALA A 188 7.68 4.53 4.40
C ALA A 188 7.42 3.79 3.08
N GLY A 189 6.94 2.54 3.16
CA GLY A 189 6.43 1.77 2.03
C GLY A 189 4.97 2.04 1.68
N GLY A 190 4.30 2.98 2.37
CA GLY A 190 2.88 3.27 2.15
C GLY A 190 1.92 2.26 2.77
N LEU A 191 2.39 1.47 3.75
CA LEU A 191 1.59 0.50 4.48
C LEU A 191 1.17 1.09 5.83
N SER A 192 -0.06 0.85 6.27
CA SER A 192 -0.63 1.43 7.48
C SER A 192 -0.76 0.38 8.58
N VAL A 193 -0.29 0.70 9.79
CA VAL A 193 -0.50 -0.19 10.94
C VAL A 193 -1.98 -0.17 11.34
N TYR A 194 -2.54 -1.32 11.67
CA TYR A 194 -3.81 -1.42 12.35
C TYR A 194 -3.64 -1.09 13.85
N GLU A 195 -4.45 -0.17 14.37
CA GLU A 195 -4.27 0.29 15.77
C GLU A 195 -4.47 -0.80 16.83
N GLY A 196 -5.23 -1.83 16.51
CA GLY A 196 -5.51 -2.96 17.39
C GLY A 196 -4.30 -3.87 17.62
N GLU A 197 -3.35 -3.94 16.64
CA GLU A 197 -2.29 -4.93 16.60
C GLU A 197 -0.99 -4.33 16.06
N TRP A 198 0.12 -4.49 16.78
CA TRP A 198 1.41 -3.90 16.37
C TRP A 198 2.06 -4.62 15.18
N TRP A 199 1.65 -5.85 14.88
CA TRP A 199 2.18 -6.67 13.79
C TRP A 199 1.40 -6.51 12.49
N HIS A 200 0.13 -6.07 12.54
CA HIS A 200 -0.78 -6.01 11.38
C HIS A 200 -0.61 -4.73 10.57
N PHE A 201 -0.35 -4.89 9.27
CA PHE A 201 -0.19 -3.77 8.34
C PHE A 201 -1.06 -3.94 7.10
N ASP A 202 -1.86 -2.93 6.83
CA ASP A 202 -2.72 -2.81 5.67
C ASP A 202 -2.01 -2.11 4.52
N GLY A 203 -2.19 -2.62 3.32
CA GLY A 203 -1.73 -2.02 2.09
C GLY A 203 -2.84 -1.35 1.28
N PRO A 204 -2.56 -0.92 0.05
CA PRO A 204 -3.50 -0.20 -0.78
C PRO A 204 -4.81 -0.96 -0.98
N GLY A 205 -5.94 -0.37 -0.56
CA GLY A 205 -7.29 -0.91 -0.72
C GLY A 205 -7.60 -2.14 0.15
N ALA A 206 -6.92 -2.33 1.27
CA ALA A 206 -7.19 -3.43 2.21
C ALA A 206 -8.61 -3.35 2.81
N ASP A 207 -9.14 -2.14 3.00
CA ASP A 207 -10.49 -1.86 3.51
C ASP A 207 -11.59 -2.05 2.48
N GLN A 208 -11.25 -2.10 1.18
CA GLN A 208 -12.23 -2.17 0.10
C GLN A 208 -12.75 -3.61 -0.10
N PRO A 209 -14.08 -3.82 -0.05
CA PRO A 209 -14.65 -5.15 -0.30
C PRO A 209 -14.49 -5.55 -1.76
N ARG A 210 -14.13 -6.81 -1.99
CA ARG A 210 -13.95 -7.37 -3.33
C ARG A 210 -14.29 -8.85 -3.37
N PRO A 211 -14.43 -9.47 -4.56
CA PRO A 211 -14.56 -10.92 -4.67
C PRO A 211 -13.42 -11.64 -3.95
N PHE A 212 -13.69 -12.81 -3.39
CA PHE A 212 -12.64 -13.66 -2.84
C PHE A 212 -11.70 -14.12 -3.96
N PRO A 213 -10.37 -14.02 -3.78
CA PRO A 213 -9.41 -14.51 -4.74
C PRO A 213 -9.62 -16.01 -5.02
N LYS A 214 -9.59 -16.38 -6.31
CA LYS A 214 -9.71 -17.78 -6.76
C LYS A 214 -8.32 -18.39 -6.88
N VAL A 215 -7.57 -18.43 -5.81
CA VAL A 215 -6.23 -19.02 -5.75
C VAL A 215 -6.27 -20.26 -4.87
N PRO A 216 -5.45 -21.28 -5.19
CA PRO A 216 -5.26 -22.41 -4.29
C PRO A 216 -4.78 -21.95 -2.93
N LEU A 217 -5.00 -22.76 -1.90
CA LEU A 217 -4.38 -22.56 -0.58
C LEU A 217 -2.89 -22.30 -0.75
N PRO A 218 -2.34 -21.33 -0.02
CA PRO A 218 -0.96 -20.87 -0.19
C PRO A 218 0.08 -21.97 0.00
#